data_23207d5069a4d43893b2061763d9fe2e
#
_entry.id   23207d5069a4d43893b2061763d9fe2e
#
_cell.length_a   1.000
_cell.length_b   1.000
_cell.length_c   1.000
_cell.angle_alpha   90.00
_cell.angle_beta   90.00
_cell.angle_gamma   90.00
#
_symmetry.space_group_name_H-M   'P 1'
#
loop_
_entity.id
_entity.type
_entity.pdbx_description
1 polymer ?
#
loop_
_entity_poly.entity_id
_entity_poly.type
_entity_poly.pdbx_seq_one_letter_code
_entity_poly.pdbx_strand_id
1 'polypeptide(L)'
;MKSLALMTVFLVMVWSNASAQISPPPPEDYFVIEGDTIINSSIRLKEVVLFQPLRFNNYDEAKLYVILRERTYKVYPYAKIAADRLNVLTGRLKQIKSKRKRRVYLRRMEDFIYDEFEKELKKLSRSQGRILIKLVHRQTGETTHQLVKDLRNGWRAFIYQTTASLFKLSLKDTYDPGTVYEDYLIEDILQRAFSEDRLERQNTALDYDLDSLYQYWKKNKPKFTPKKKPSTR
;
A
#
# COMPACT_ATOMS: atom_id res chain seq x y z
N MET A 1 -49.55 58.73 24.02
CA MET A 1 -48.90 59.02 22.72
C MET A 1 -47.45 58.58 22.64
N LYS A 2 -46.66 58.72 23.72
CA LYS A 2 -45.21 58.34 23.68
C LYS A 2 -44.98 56.82 23.56
N SER A 3 -45.84 55.94 24.11
CA SER A 3 -45.73 54.52 24.03
C SER A 3 -46.04 53.92 22.62
N LEU A 4 -46.98 54.57 21.91
CA LEU A 4 -47.35 54.14 20.56
C LEU A 4 -46.25 54.48 19.55
N ALA A 5 -45.56 55.63 19.72
CA ALA A 5 -44.41 56.00 18.88
C ALA A 5 -43.20 55.10 19.08
N LEU A 6 -42.98 54.61 20.31
CA LEU A 6 -41.87 53.68 20.61
C LEU A 6 -42.11 52.29 20.00
N MET A 7 -43.36 51.86 19.98
CA MET A 7 -43.75 50.55 19.38
C MET A 7 -43.66 50.57 17.85
N THR A 8 -43.99 51.69 17.19
CA THR A 8 -43.83 51.83 15.73
C THR A 8 -42.35 51.86 15.30
N VAL A 9 -41.47 52.51 16.07
CA VAL A 9 -40.04 52.54 15.81
C VAL A 9 -39.43 51.14 15.97
N PHE A 10 -39.87 50.35 16.96
CA PHE A 10 -39.42 48.97 17.16
C PHE A 10 -39.88 48.05 16.02
N LEU A 11 -41.11 48.21 15.50
CA LEU A 11 -41.64 47.44 14.39
C LEU A 11 -40.90 47.72 13.08
N VAL A 12 -40.48 48.99 12.84
CA VAL A 12 -39.69 49.33 11.65
C VAL A 12 -38.26 48.81 11.72
N MET A 13 -37.67 48.73 12.92
CA MET A 13 -36.31 48.16 13.12
C MET A 13 -36.27 46.63 12.90
N VAL A 14 -37.36 45.92 13.19
CA VAL A 14 -37.42 44.45 12.95
C VAL A 14 -37.55 44.12 11.46
N TRP A 15 -38.19 44.99 10.67
CA TRP A 15 -38.33 44.77 9.23
C TRP A 15 -37.07 45.05 8.41
N SER A 16 -36.13 45.83 8.92
CA SER A 16 -34.89 46.17 8.20
C SER A 16 -33.83 45.03 8.23
N ASN A 17 -34.03 44.00 9.02
CA ASN A 17 -33.05 42.88 9.12
C ASN A 17 -33.45 41.58 8.34
N ALA A 18 -34.53 41.63 7.56
CA ALA A 18 -35.01 40.45 6.80
C ALA A 18 -34.47 40.37 5.36
N SER A 19 -33.38 41.05 5.05
CA SER A 19 -32.65 40.77 3.79
C SER A 19 -31.72 39.57 4.00
N ALA A 20 -32.29 38.39 4.01
CA ALA A 20 -31.50 37.18 3.77
C ALA A 20 -30.90 37.29 2.37
N GLN A 21 -29.67 37.73 2.27
CA GLN A 21 -28.87 37.58 1.05
C GLN A 21 -28.67 36.09 0.81
N ILE A 22 -29.60 35.49 0.08
CA ILE A 22 -29.31 34.23 -0.61
C ILE A 22 -28.28 34.60 -1.65
N SER A 23 -27.00 34.33 -1.36
CA SER A 23 -25.96 34.39 -2.36
C SER A 23 -26.42 33.50 -3.52
N PRO A 24 -26.52 34.03 -4.75
CA PRO A 24 -26.81 33.18 -5.88
C PRO A 24 -25.75 32.03 -5.89
N PRO A 25 -26.14 30.80 -6.18
CA PRO A 25 -25.14 29.73 -6.34
C PRO A 25 -24.09 30.24 -7.35
N PRO A 26 -22.81 29.86 -7.17
CA PRO A 26 -21.76 30.20 -8.12
C PRO A 26 -22.28 29.82 -9.51
N PRO A 27 -22.02 30.65 -10.55
CA PRO A 27 -22.46 30.34 -11.90
C PRO A 27 -21.94 28.95 -12.26
N GLU A 28 -22.84 28.01 -12.40
CA GLU A 28 -22.49 26.74 -13.01
C GLU A 28 -22.14 27.08 -14.46
N ASP A 29 -20.90 26.83 -14.85
CA ASP A 29 -20.49 27.02 -16.23
C ASP A 29 -21.23 26.01 -17.10
N TYR A 30 -22.23 26.48 -17.83
CA TYR A 30 -22.98 25.69 -18.79
C TYR A 30 -22.55 26.07 -20.20
N PHE A 31 -22.34 25.08 -21.03
CA PHE A 31 -22.28 25.27 -22.47
C PHE A 31 -23.61 24.87 -23.10
N VAL A 32 -24.19 25.74 -23.89
CA VAL A 32 -25.40 25.45 -24.67
C VAL A 32 -24.99 25.10 -26.10
N ILE A 33 -25.15 23.85 -26.47
CA ILE A 33 -24.89 23.36 -27.84
C ILE A 33 -26.24 22.91 -28.43
N GLU A 34 -26.68 23.56 -29.53
CA GLU A 34 -27.91 23.24 -30.29
C GLU A 34 -29.17 23.08 -29.41
N GLY A 35 -29.31 23.93 -28.38
CA GLY A 35 -30.48 23.90 -27.47
C GLY A 35 -30.40 22.93 -26.29
N ASP A 36 -29.33 22.20 -26.19
CA ASP A 36 -29.06 21.35 -25.00
C ASP A 36 -28.04 22.01 -24.06
N THR A 37 -28.23 21.83 -22.76
CA THR A 37 -27.37 22.43 -21.73
C THR A 37 -26.44 21.36 -21.16
N ILE A 38 -25.16 21.46 -21.43
CA ILE A 38 -24.14 20.55 -20.88
C ILE A 38 -23.52 21.21 -19.66
N ILE A 39 -23.59 20.53 -18.51
CA ILE A 39 -22.92 20.98 -17.28
C ILE A 39 -21.42 20.91 -17.52
N ASN A 40 -20.72 22.06 -17.44
CA ASN A 40 -19.26 22.12 -17.55
C ASN A 40 -18.59 21.61 -16.27
N SER A 41 -19.01 20.47 -15.75
CA SER A 41 -18.33 19.78 -14.69
C SER A 41 -17.30 18.86 -15.32
N SER A 42 -16.02 19.04 -15.00
CA SER A 42 -14.98 18.10 -15.40
C SER A 42 -15.33 16.71 -14.85
N ILE A 43 -15.74 15.80 -15.73
CA ILE A 43 -15.92 14.40 -15.37
C ILE A 43 -14.51 13.85 -15.10
N ARG A 44 -14.20 13.55 -13.83
CA ARG A 44 -12.95 12.86 -13.50
C ARG A 44 -13.04 11.44 -14.02
N LEU A 45 -12.41 11.18 -15.14
CA LEU A 45 -12.26 9.83 -15.65
C LEU A 45 -11.31 9.06 -14.72
N LYS A 46 -11.63 7.77 -14.51
CA LYS A 46 -10.71 6.87 -13.79
C LYS A 46 -9.43 6.76 -14.64
N GLU A 47 -8.29 6.96 -14.00
CA GLU A 47 -6.99 6.79 -14.67
C GLU A 47 -6.87 5.37 -15.21
N VAL A 48 -6.59 5.24 -16.49
CA VAL A 48 -6.34 3.95 -17.17
C VAL A 48 -4.84 3.81 -17.38
N VAL A 49 -4.22 2.93 -16.61
CA VAL A 49 -2.79 2.62 -16.76
C VAL A 49 -2.62 1.59 -17.87
N LEU A 50 -1.92 1.96 -18.95
CA LEU A 50 -1.60 1.06 -20.03
C LEU A 50 -0.24 0.40 -19.79
N PHE A 51 -0.25 -0.91 -19.59
CA PHE A 51 0.99 -1.68 -19.46
C PHE A 51 1.50 -2.16 -20.80
N GLN A 52 2.81 -2.11 -20.96
CA GLN A 52 3.45 -2.72 -22.13
C GLN A 52 3.23 -4.25 -22.13
N PRO A 53 3.07 -4.87 -23.30
CA PRO A 53 2.95 -6.32 -23.40
C PRO A 53 4.17 -7.02 -22.81
N LEU A 54 3.92 -8.08 -22.02
CA LEU A 54 4.98 -8.91 -21.49
C LEU A 54 5.68 -9.66 -22.63
N ARG A 55 7.00 -9.52 -22.72
CA ARG A 55 7.83 -10.21 -23.71
C ARG A 55 8.83 -11.12 -23.02
N PHE A 56 8.77 -12.39 -23.34
CA PHE A 56 9.66 -13.41 -22.82
C PHE A 56 10.54 -13.94 -23.93
N ASN A 57 11.83 -14.17 -23.65
CA ASN A 57 12.78 -14.69 -24.63
C ASN A 57 12.62 -16.20 -24.86
N ASN A 58 12.08 -16.91 -23.87
CA ASN A 58 11.86 -18.35 -23.92
C ASN A 58 10.75 -18.78 -22.95
N TYR A 59 10.34 -20.04 -23.08
CA TYR A 59 9.31 -20.66 -22.25
C TYR A 59 9.66 -20.69 -20.75
N ASP A 60 10.92 -20.94 -20.41
CA ASP A 60 11.36 -21.02 -19.01
C ASP A 60 11.26 -19.64 -18.32
N GLU A 61 11.56 -18.57 -19.02
CA GLU A 61 11.38 -17.20 -18.50
C GLU A 61 9.89 -16.90 -18.24
N ALA A 62 9.02 -17.22 -19.19
CA ALA A 62 7.58 -17.07 -19.03
C ALA A 62 7.05 -17.88 -17.83
N LYS A 63 7.50 -19.14 -17.70
CA LYS A 63 7.14 -19.99 -16.57
C LYS A 63 7.58 -19.41 -15.23
N LEU A 64 8.79 -18.87 -15.15
CA LEU A 64 9.28 -18.23 -13.91
C LEU A 64 8.47 -17.00 -13.55
N TYR A 65 8.09 -16.18 -14.54
CA TYR A 65 7.23 -15.04 -14.31
C TYR A 65 5.87 -15.47 -13.74
N VAL A 66 5.24 -16.50 -14.32
CA VAL A 66 3.95 -17.01 -13.81
C VAL A 66 4.10 -17.53 -12.38
N ILE A 67 5.17 -18.27 -12.07
CA ILE A 67 5.43 -18.76 -10.71
C ILE A 67 5.65 -17.60 -9.74
N LEU A 68 6.36 -16.53 -10.16
CA LEU A 68 6.59 -15.35 -9.36
C LEU A 68 5.27 -14.62 -9.10
N ARG A 69 4.42 -14.48 -10.12
CA ARG A 69 3.10 -13.86 -10.03
C ARG A 69 2.21 -14.57 -9.01
N GLU A 70 2.08 -15.90 -9.11
CA GLU A 70 1.28 -16.70 -8.18
C GLU A 70 1.79 -16.57 -6.73
N ARG A 71 3.10 -16.56 -6.54
CA ARG A 71 3.70 -16.34 -5.21
C ARG A 71 3.41 -14.95 -4.68
N THR A 72 3.54 -13.93 -5.51
CA THR A 72 3.28 -12.54 -5.15
C THR A 72 1.81 -12.35 -4.77
N TYR A 73 0.88 -12.85 -5.57
CA TYR A 73 -0.56 -12.77 -5.28
C TYR A 73 -0.92 -13.44 -3.96
N LYS A 74 -0.35 -14.63 -3.69
CA LYS A 74 -0.59 -15.35 -2.45
C LYS A 74 -0.08 -14.61 -1.23
N VAL A 75 1.05 -13.94 -1.34
CA VAL A 75 1.77 -13.33 -0.20
C VAL A 75 1.34 -11.89 0.04
N TYR A 76 0.95 -11.16 -0.99
CA TYR A 76 0.65 -9.72 -0.91
C TYR A 76 -0.40 -9.36 0.16
N PRO A 77 -1.54 -10.08 0.32
CA PRO A 77 -2.51 -9.76 1.36
C PRO A 77 -1.91 -9.83 2.77
N TYR A 78 -1.05 -10.81 3.03
CA TYR A 78 -0.36 -10.93 4.32
C TYR A 78 0.64 -9.80 4.54
N ALA A 79 1.37 -9.41 3.48
CA ALA A 79 2.30 -8.29 3.55
C ALA A 79 1.56 -6.97 3.84
N LYS A 80 0.42 -6.74 3.20
CA LYS A 80 -0.43 -5.56 3.43
C LYS A 80 -0.88 -5.47 4.88
N ILE A 81 -1.50 -6.54 5.40
CA ILE A 81 -1.97 -6.58 6.78
C ILE A 81 -0.80 -6.41 7.77
N ALA A 82 0.33 -7.09 7.52
CA ALA A 82 1.52 -6.97 8.38
C ALA A 82 2.06 -5.54 8.40
N ALA A 83 2.16 -4.88 7.25
CA ALA A 83 2.62 -3.49 7.15
C ALA A 83 1.68 -2.52 7.88
N ASP A 84 0.37 -2.65 7.68
CA ASP A 84 -0.63 -1.81 8.36
C ASP A 84 -0.53 -1.97 9.89
N ARG A 85 -0.43 -3.21 10.37
CA ARG A 85 -0.28 -3.48 11.81
C ARG A 85 1.02 -2.94 12.39
N LEU A 86 2.13 -3.10 11.66
CA LEU A 86 3.44 -2.59 12.07
C LEU A 86 3.46 -1.05 12.11
N ASN A 87 2.85 -0.38 11.14
CA ASN A 87 2.73 1.08 11.13
C ASN A 87 1.92 1.59 12.32
N VAL A 88 0.76 0.97 12.61
CA VAL A 88 -0.05 1.32 13.78
C VAL A 88 0.71 1.06 15.08
N LEU A 89 1.39 -0.08 15.18
CA LEU A 89 2.22 -0.44 16.33
C LEU A 89 3.30 0.62 16.58
N THR A 90 4.09 0.94 15.57
CA THR A 90 5.19 1.90 15.65
C THR A 90 4.68 3.30 16.02
N GLY A 91 3.58 3.74 15.41
CA GLY A 91 2.93 5.00 15.73
C GLY A 91 2.50 5.10 17.20
N ARG A 92 1.85 4.06 17.72
CA ARG A 92 1.44 4.01 19.14
C ARG A 92 2.61 3.94 20.10
N LEU A 93 3.66 3.19 19.75
CA LEU A 93 4.86 3.09 20.58
C LEU A 93 5.57 4.43 20.77
N LYS A 94 5.59 5.29 19.72
CA LYS A 94 6.15 6.64 19.81
C LYS A 94 5.40 7.51 20.82
N GLN A 95 4.10 7.27 21.05
CA GLN A 95 3.26 8.05 21.96
C GLN A 95 3.38 7.57 23.43
N ILE A 96 3.82 6.34 23.68
CA ILE A 96 3.91 5.77 25.03
C ILE A 96 5.23 6.19 25.70
N LYS A 97 5.17 7.19 26.60
CA LYS A 97 6.35 7.69 27.34
C LYS A 97 6.85 6.69 28.40
N SER A 98 5.95 5.94 29.06
CA SER A 98 6.30 5.02 30.14
C SER A 98 6.91 3.72 29.63
N LYS A 99 8.13 3.39 30.05
CA LYS A 99 8.82 2.13 29.71
C LYS A 99 8.02 0.88 30.11
N ARG A 100 7.31 0.92 31.26
CA ARG A 100 6.48 -0.20 31.74
C ARG A 100 5.25 -0.39 30.83
N LYS A 101 4.52 0.69 30.51
CA LYS A 101 3.35 0.63 29.61
C LYS A 101 3.76 0.18 28.21
N ARG A 102 4.91 0.66 27.70
CA ARG A 102 5.47 0.24 26.41
C ARG A 102 5.73 -1.26 26.36
N ARG A 103 6.32 -1.85 27.42
CA ARG A 103 6.55 -3.31 27.51
C ARG A 103 5.25 -4.12 27.49
N VAL A 104 4.24 -3.68 28.26
CA VAL A 104 2.94 -4.38 28.30
C VAL A 104 2.25 -4.32 26.97
N TYR A 105 2.28 -3.15 26.30
CA TYR A 105 1.70 -2.98 24.99
C TYR A 105 2.38 -3.87 23.93
N LEU A 106 3.72 -3.88 23.90
CA LEU A 106 4.50 -4.74 23.00
C LEU A 106 4.14 -6.20 23.18
N ARG A 107 4.10 -6.72 24.42
CA ARG A 107 3.77 -8.11 24.69
C ARG A 107 2.38 -8.47 24.16
N ARG A 108 1.37 -7.64 24.42
CA ARG A 108 0.00 -7.87 23.91
C ARG A 108 -0.06 -7.88 22.38
N MET A 109 0.71 -7.04 21.74
CA MET A 109 0.77 -7.00 20.27
C MET A 109 1.54 -8.19 19.71
N GLU A 110 2.60 -8.64 20.39
CA GLU A 110 3.33 -9.87 20.05
C GLU A 110 2.38 -11.08 20.05
N ASP A 111 1.65 -11.26 21.14
CA ASP A 111 0.69 -12.36 21.29
C ASP A 111 -0.39 -12.30 20.19
N PHE A 112 -0.97 -11.12 19.96
CA PHE A 112 -2.00 -10.92 18.94
C PHE A 112 -1.53 -11.26 17.52
N ILE A 113 -0.35 -10.75 17.11
CA ILE A 113 0.18 -11.00 15.78
C ILE A 113 0.62 -12.47 15.66
N TYR A 114 1.14 -13.06 16.73
CA TYR A 114 1.47 -14.47 16.75
C TYR A 114 0.24 -15.33 16.45
N ASP A 115 -0.84 -15.12 17.17
CA ASP A 115 -2.07 -15.90 17.04
C ASP A 115 -2.71 -15.74 15.65
N GLU A 116 -2.68 -14.52 15.09
CA GLU A 116 -3.31 -14.21 13.81
C GLU A 116 -2.52 -14.79 12.62
N PHE A 117 -1.20 -14.71 12.67
CA PHE A 117 -0.37 -15.01 11.49
C PHE A 117 0.42 -16.32 11.55
N GLU A 118 0.58 -16.93 12.72
CA GLU A 118 1.44 -18.12 12.86
C GLU A 118 1.04 -19.25 11.88
N LYS A 119 -0.25 -19.57 11.84
CA LYS A 119 -0.77 -20.67 11.03
C LYS A 119 -0.53 -20.45 9.53
N GLU A 120 -0.70 -19.21 9.07
CA GLU A 120 -0.57 -18.86 7.67
C GLU A 120 0.92 -18.72 7.27
N LEU A 121 1.73 -18.11 8.12
CA LEU A 121 3.17 -17.97 7.86
C LEU A 121 3.88 -19.32 7.81
N LYS A 122 3.47 -20.29 8.65
CA LYS A 122 4.02 -21.65 8.62
C LYS A 122 3.75 -22.41 7.32
N LYS A 123 2.70 -22.04 6.58
CA LYS A 123 2.34 -22.64 5.28
C LYS A 123 3.13 -22.06 4.10
N LEU A 124 3.83 -20.95 4.31
CA LEU A 124 4.58 -20.30 3.23
C LEU A 124 5.84 -21.06 2.90
N SER A 125 6.11 -21.20 1.60
CA SER A 125 7.40 -21.71 1.13
C SER A 125 8.50 -20.65 1.36
N ARG A 126 9.76 -21.10 1.34
CA ARG A 126 10.94 -20.22 1.47
C ARG A 126 10.91 -19.03 0.50
N SER A 127 10.56 -19.27 -0.76
CA SER A 127 10.48 -18.20 -1.77
C SER A 127 9.34 -17.22 -1.46
N GLN A 128 8.19 -17.71 -0.98
CA GLN A 128 7.07 -16.88 -0.57
C GLN A 128 7.42 -16.00 0.63
N GLY A 129 8.11 -16.57 1.63
CA GLY A 129 8.56 -15.77 2.79
C GLY A 129 9.57 -14.69 2.43
N ARG A 130 10.48 -14.95 1.46
CA ARG A 130 11.38 -13.91 0.96
C ARG A 130 10.60 -12.75 0.30
N ILE A 131 9.60 -13.07 -0.52
CA ILE A 131 8.74 -12.07 -1.12
C ILE A 131 7.97 -11.30 -0.04
N LEU A 132 7.46 -11.98 1.00
CA LEU A 132 6.79 -11.33 2.13
C LEU A 132 7.68 -10.27 2.81
N ILE A 133 8.92 -10.64 3.14
CA ILE A 133 9.88 -9.72 3.79
C ILE A 133 10.14 -8.49 2.91
N LYS A 134 10.33 -8.70 1.61
CA LYS A 134 10.53 -7.64 0.63
C LYS A 134 9.30 -6.73 0.49
N LEU A 135 8.11 -7.31 0.44
CA LEU A 135 6.86 -6.54 0.36
C LEU A 135 6.57 -5.73 1.63
N VAL A 136 6.92 -6.24 2.81
CA VAL A 136 6.85 -5.45 4.06
C VAL A 136 7.77 -4.23 3.95
N HIS A 137 9.01 -4.39 3.45
CA HIS A 137 9.91 -3.27 3.21
C HIS A 137 9.33 -2.27 2.20
N ARG A 138 8.78 -2.74 1.07
CA ARG A 138 8.10 -1.91 0.07
C ARG A 138 7.02 -1.02 0.68
N GLN A 139 6.24 -1.56 1.59
CA GLN A 139 5.06 -0.90 2.14
C GLN A 139 5.36 -0.03 3.36
N THR A 140 6.45 -0.28 4.08
CA THR A 140 6.81 0.44 5.32
C THR A 140 8.01 1.37 5.16
N GLY A 141 8.84 1.17 4.15
CA GLY A 141 10.13 1.84 3.98
C GLY A 141 11.22 1.34 4.94
N GLU A 142 10.89 0.41 5.84
CA GLU A 142 11.82 -0.13 6.84
C GLU A 142 11.98 -1.63 6.65
N THR A 143 13.21 -2.14 6.82
CA THR A 143 13.41 -3.59 6.75
C THR A 143 12.69 -4.30 7.89
N THR A 144 12.23 -5.52 7.66
CA THR A 144 11.61 -6.33 8.71
C THR A 144 12.51 -6.43 9.95
N HIS A 145 13.83 -6.47 9.76
CA HIS A 145 14.78 -6.46 10.86
C HIS A 145 14.72 -5.16 11.69
N GLN A 146 14.59 -4.00 11.05
CA GLN A 146 14.46 -2.70 11.74
C GLN A 146 13.15 -2.64 12.50
N LEU A 147 12.04 -3.02 11.85
CA LEU A 147 10.71 -3.02 12.46
C LEU A 147 10.62 -3.91 13.71
N VAL A 148 11.29 -5.06 13.72
CA VAL A 148 11.28 -5.98 14.86
C VAL A 148 12.42 -5.76 15.86
N LYS A 149 13.38 -4.87 15.56
CA LYS A 149 14.52 -4.58 16.46
C LYS A 149 14.05 -4.06 17.82
N ASP A 150 13.03 -3.22 17.80
CA ASP A 150 12.45 -2.63 19.03
C ASP A 150 11.46 -3.58 19.73
N LEU A 151 11.03 -4.64 19.04
CA LEU A 151 10.21 -5.70 19.59
C LEU A 151 11.10 -6.68 20.36
N ARG A 152 10.70 -7.00 21.60
CA ARG A 152 11.51 -7.81 22.51
C ARG A 152 11.49 -9.29 22.13
N ASN A 153 12.22 -10.10 22.92
CA ASN A 153 12.57 -11.50 22.72
C ASN A 153 11.46 -12.44 22.19
N GLY A 154 10.17 -12.16 22.42
CA GLY A 154 9.05 -12.97 21.91
C GLY A 154 8.94 -12.94 20.38
N TRP A 155 8.97 -11.76 19.78
CA TRP A 155 8.96 -11.62 18.31
C TRP A 155 10.20 -12.20 17.65
N ARG A 156 11.37 -12.03 18.29
CA ARG A 156 12.59 -12.67 17.80
C ARG A 156 12.44 -14.18 17.85
N ALA A 157 11.96 -14.74 18.97
CA ALA A 157 11.72 -16.18 19.09
C ALA A 157 10.67 -16.65 18.07
N PHE A 158 9.57 -15.95 17.89
CA PHE A 158 8.54 -16.26 16.89
C PHE A 158 9.09 -16.24 15.47
N ILE A 159 9.75 -15.15 15.07
CA ILE A 159 10.36 -15.05 13.75
C ILE A 159 11.43 -16.12 13.59
N TYR A 160 12.27 -16.38 14.61
CA TYR A 160 13.26 -17.43 14.54
C TYR A 160 12.65 -18.83 14.54
N GLN A 161 11.60 -19.11 15.29
CA GLN A 161 10.92 -20.41 15.27
C GLN A 161 10.10 -20.63 14.01
N THR A 162 9.37 -19.61 13.55
CA THR A 162 8.59 -19.66 12.31
C THR A 162 9.50 -19.62 11.10
N THR A 163 10.61 -18.89 11.16
CA THR A 163 11.58 -18.75 10.08
C THR A 163 12.74 -19.75 10.18
N ALA A 164 13.11 -20.28 11.35
CA ALA A 164 14.17 -21.29 11.42
C ALA A 164 13.76 -22.62 10.80
N SER A 165 12.49 -22.98 10.87
CA SER A 165 11.94 -24.12 10.12
C SER A 165 11.85 -23.83 8.60
N LEU A 166 11.62 -22.58 8.21
CA LEU A 166 11.38 -22.15 6.84
C LEU A 166 12.60 -21.47 6.21
N PHE A 167 13.46 -20.79 6.99
CA PHE A 167 14.29 -19.75 6.41
C PHE A 167 15.66 -19.56 7.07
N LYS A 168 16.66 -19.92 6.35
CA LYS A 168 17.90 -19.15 6.34
C LYS A 168 17.64 -17.82 5.58
N LEU A 169 16.53 -17.11 5.85
CA LEU A 169 16.20 -15.85 5.20
C LEU A 169 16.81 -14.69 5.97
N SER A 170 17.29 -13.72 5.23
CA SER A 170 17.73 -12.46 5.80
C SER A 170 16.53 -11.55 6.02
N LEU A 171 16.21 -11.24 7.28
CA LEU A 171 15.23 -10.19 7.62
C LEU A 171 15.70 -8.79 7.22
N LYS A 172 16.95 -8.69 6.75
CA LYS A 172 17.56 -7.45 6.25
C LYS A 172 17.37 -7.28 4.74
N ASP A 173 16.73 -8.24 4.07
CA ASP A 173 16.48 -8.15 2.65
C ASP A 173 15.64 -6.90 2.37
N THR A 174 16.13 -6.09 1.45
CA THR A 174 15.47 -4.88 0.97
C THR A 174 14.70 -5.16 -0.31
N TYR A 175 13.68 -4.38 -0.55
CA TYR A 175 13.00 -4.30 -1.83
C TYR A 175 13.61 -3.17 -2.63
N ASP A 176 14.18 -3.47 -3.78
CA ASP A 176 14.85 -2.50 -4.63
C ASP A 176 14.61 -2.82 -6.12
N PRO A 177 13.52 -2.31 -6.69
CA PRO A 177 13.20 -2.54 -8.10
C PRO A 177 14.15 -1.83 -9.07
N GLY A 178 14.98 -0.88 -8.59
CA GLY A 178 15.97 -0.17 -9.40
C GLY A 178 17.19 -1.04 -9.73
N THR A 179 17.62 -1.90 -8.80
CA THR A 179 18.83 -2.70 -8.95
C THR A 179 18.57 -4.19 -9.06
N VAL A 180 17.43 -4.68 -8.53
CA VAL A 180 17.06 -6.11 -8.51
C VAL A 180 15.93 -6.39 -9.49
N TYR A 181 16.24 -7.09 -10.57
CA TYR A 181 15.26 -7.40 -11.62
C TYR A 181 14.04 -8.20 -11.11
N GLU A 182 14.22 -9.11 -10.14
CA GLU A 182 13.11 -9.84 -9.53
C GLU A 182 12.13 -8.88 -8.82
N ASP A 183 12.65 -7.84 -8.15
CA ASP A 183 11.83 -6.86 -7.44
C ASP A 183 11.08 -5.95 -8.42
N TYR A 184 11.72 -5.61 -9.55
CA TYR A 184 11.02 -4.93 -10.64
C TYR A 184 9.88 -5.79 -11.21
N LEU A 185 10.10 -7.09 -11.42
CA LEU A 185 9.02 -7.98 -11.88
C LEU A 185 7.89 -8.10 -10.86
N ILE A 186 8.20 -8.11 -9.56
CA ILE A 186 7.19 -8.09 -8.50
C ILE A 186 6.39 -6.79 -8.58
N GLU A 187 7.04 -5.65 -8.81
CA GLU A 187 6.36 -4.37 -8.94
C GLU A 187 5.44 -4.33 -10.16
N ASP A 188 5.91 -4.78 -11.33
CA ASP A 188 5.08 -4.90 -12.55
C ASP A 188 3.86 -5.79 -12.31
N ILE A 189 4.05 -6.93 -11.63
CA ILE A 189 2.96 -7.85 -11.24
C ILE A 189 1.94 -7.15 -10.35
N LEU A 190 2.39 -6.40 -9.34
CA LEU A 190 1.51 -5.69 -8.42
C LEU A 190 0.73 -4.59 -9.14
N GLN A 191 1.38 -3.78 -9.95
CA GLN A 191 0.73 -2.69 -10.65
C GLN A 191 -0.34 -3.19 -11.65
N ARG A 192 -0.06 -4.29 -12.35
CA ARG A 192 -1.07 -4.96 -13.19
C ARG A 192 -2.23 -5.50 -12.37
N ALA A 193 -1.95 -6.15 -11.24
CA ALA A 193 -2.99 -6.67 -10.37
C ALA A 193 -3.88 -5.56 -9.77
N PHE A 194 -3.31 -4.39 -9.48
CA PHE A 194 -4.06 -3.22 -9.01
C PHE A 194 -4.94 -2.62 -10.10
N SER A 195 -4.45 -2.56 -11.34
CA SER A 195 -5.24 -2.04 -12.47
C SER A 195 -6.36 -2.98 -12.89
N GLU A 196 -6.21 -4.29 -12.64
CA GLU A 196 -7.21 -5.32 -12.91
C GLU A 196 -8.15 -5.55 -11.71
N ASP A 197 -8.05 -4.76 -10.64
CA ASP A 197 -8.79 -4.90 -9.38
C ASP A 197 -8.67 -6.31 -8.74
N ARG A 198 -7.59 -7.04 -9.04
CA ARG A 198 -7.31 -8.38 -8.47
C ARG A 198 -6.71 -8.29 -7.07
N LEU A 199 -6.01 -7.24 -6.78
CA LEU A 199 -5.43 -6.96 -5.47
C LEU A 199 -5.82 -5.55 -5.04
N GLU A 200 -6.10 -5.38 -3.76
CA GLU A 200 -6.38 -4.07 -3.19
C GLU A 200 -5.10 -3.23 -3.18
N ARG A 201 -5.15 -2.06 -3.81
CA ARG A 201 -3.99 -1.17 -3.94
C ARG A 201 -3.49 -0.69 -2.58
N GLN A 202 -2.19 -0.79 -2.35
CA GLN A 202 -1.47 -0.11 -1.28
C GLN A 202 -0.24 0.57 -1.88
N ASN A 203 -0.10 1.85 -1.59
CA ASN A 203 1.03 2.63 -2.08
C ASN A 203 2.34 2.12 -1.50
N THR A 204 3.41 2.29 -2.25
CA THR A 204 4.77 2.05 -1.75
C THR A 204 5.20 3.19 -0.82
N ALA A 205 6.00 2.86 0.19
CA ALA A 205 6.70 3.84 1.02
C ALA A 205 8.07 4.21 0.44
N LEU A 206 8.49 3.55 -0.64
CA LEU A 206 9.76 3.78 -1.31
C LEU A 206 9.58 4.75 -2.46
N ASP A 207 10.59 5.58 -2.70
CA ASP A 207 10.61 6.58 -3.76
C ASP A 207 11.24 5.99 -5.03
N TYR A 208 10.42 5.66 -6.00
CA TYR A 208 10.83 5.26 -7.36
C TYR A 208 9.71 5.55 -8.36
N ASP A 209 10.14 5.90 -9.58
CA ASP A 209 9.25 6.12 -10.70
C ASP A 209 9.12 4.87 -11.59
N LEU A 210 7.89 4.45 -11.86
CA LEU A 210 7.60 3.23 -12.63
C LEU A 210 8.05 3.33 -14.08
N ASP A 211 7.91 4.49 -14.71
CA ASP A 211 8.32 4.69 -16.09
C ASP A 211 9.84 4.61 -16.22
N SER A 212 10.56 5.23 -15.31
CA SER A 212 12.03 5.16 -15.24
C SER A 212 12.51 3.73 -15.06
N LEU A 213 11.88 2.95 -14.15
CA LEU A 213 12.17 1.53 -13.95
C LEU A 213 11.94 0.72 -15.23
N TYR A 214 10.81 0.96 -15.89
CA TYR A 214 10.49 0.28 -17.14
C TYR A 214 11.53 0.57 -18.22
N GLN A 215 11.89 1.86 -18.44
CA GLN A 215 12.90 2.25 -19.43
C GLN A 215 14.27 1.66 -19.12
N TYR A 216 14.65 1.65 -17.85
CA TYR A 216 15.91 1.04 -17.41
C TYR A 216 15.96 -0.46 -17.72
N TRP A 217 14.96 -1.22 -17.28
CA TRP A 217 14.94 -2.69 -17.45
C TRP A 217 14.65 -3.13 -18.87
N LYS A 218 14.00 -2.31 -19.70
CA LYS A 218 13.89 -2.55 -21.14
C LYS A 218 15.25 -2.65 -21.83
N LYS A 219 16.23 -1.86 -21.35
CA LYS A 219 17.61 -1.84 -21.90
C LYS A 219 18.53 -2.82 -21.18
N ASN A 220 18.32 -3.05 -19.89
CA ASN A 220 19.24 -3.77 -19.01
C ASN A 220 18.70 -5.12 -18.52
N LYS A 221 17.72 -5.69 -19.23
CA LYS A 221 17.14 -6.99 -18.87
C LYS A 221 18.24 -8.05 -18.76
N PRO A 222 18.40 -8.72 -17.59
CA PRO A 222 19.41 -9.75 -17.44
C PRO A 222 19.13 -10.94 -18.37
N LYS A 223 20.19 -11.51 -18.95
CA LYS A 223 20.07 -12.75 -19.74
C LYS A 223 19.68 -13.88 -18.80
N PHE A 224 18.56 -14.52 -19.10
CA PHE A 224 18.11 -15.67 -18.34
C PHE A 224 19.02 -16.88 -18.62
N THR A 225 19.73 -17.35 -17.61
CA THR A 225 20.48 -18.60 -17.65
C THR A 225 19.71 -19.64 -16.84
N PRO A 226 19.11 -20.67 -17.46
CA PRO A 226 18.42 -21.72 -16.72
C PRO A 226 19.42 -22.43 -15.81
N LYS A 227 19.07 -22.55 -14.51
CA LYS A 227 19.88 -23.37 -13.60
C LYS A 227 19.91 -24.80 -14.13
N LYS A 228 21.08 -25.33 -14.48
CA LYS A 228 21.27 -26.75 -14.82
C LYS A 228 20.60 -27.57 -13.71
N LYS A 229 19.66 -28.43 -14.09
CA LYS A 229 19.19 -29.50 -13.18
C LYS A 229 20.42 -30.28 -12.73
N PRO A 230 20.56 -30.59 -11.42
CA PRO A 230 21.59 -31.52 -11.00
C PRO A 230 21.38 -32.82 -11.78
N SER A 231 22.44 -33.26 -12.44
CA SER A 231 22.46 -34.57 -13.12
C SER A 231 22.17 -35.62 -12.04
N THR A 232 21.01 -36.23 -12.09
CA THR A 232 20.74 -37.50 -11.36
C THR A 232 21.64 -38.57 -11.95
N ARG A 233 22.71 -38.86 -11.24
CA ARG A 233 23.38 -40.16 -11.37
C ARG A 233 22.73 -41.16 -10.46
#